data_78adca7e1f71e7dfb958d33dded7a668
#
_entry.id   78adca7e1f71e7dfb958d33dded7a668
#
_cell.length_a   1.000
_cell.length_b   1.000
_cell.length_c   1.000
_cell.angle_alpha   90.00
_cell.angle_beta   90.00
_cell.angle_gamma   90.00
#
_symmetry.space_group_name_H-M   'P 1'
#
loop_
_entity.id
_entity.type
_entity.pdbx_description
1 polymer ?
#
loop_
_entity_poly.entity_id
_entity_poly.type
_entity_poly.pdbx_seq_one_letter_code
_entity_poly.pdbx_strand_id
1 'polypeptide(L)'
;NNDGRIDVNDVSFLQIEISNQSVENNTQISISTKEYCKNVGDTFTISVDTNNDVNEITFTSSDSSVAKIISTEKRLAKVKVNKVGNATVTIKQCNKIITTKVKVEKAKCIDVSEWNGDINFSKVKNAGITCVILRAGYGKDPNQEDNKFNEYYRQAKAAGLNVGAYWYSYATSVDAAKAEVRNCMKTIQGKEFDLPVFLDVEEYRQAVLPRRTLTDIISTFCDGIKSNGFESGLYSAKSMLVDSAY
;
A
#
# COMPACT_ATOMS: atom_id res chain seq x y z
N ASN A 1 -19.42 -30.98 -42.51
CA ASN A 1 -19.15 -30.47 -43.84
C ASN A 1 -20.49 -30.08 -44.50
N ASN A 2 -20.48 -29.27 -45.53
CA ASN A 2 -21.69 -28.67 -46.09
C ASN A 2 -22.10 -29.40 -47.40
N ASP A 3 -21.96 -30.73 -47.45
CA ASP A 3 -22.27 -31.58 -48.61
C ASP A 3 -23.70 -32.16 -48.62
N GLY A 4 -24.51 -31.83 -47.59
CA GLY A 4 -25.91 -32.26 -47.46
C GLY A 4 -26.09 -33.70 -47.02
N ARG A 5 -25.02 -34.37 -46.56
CA ARG A 5 -25.08 -35.74 -45.99
C ARG A 5 -24.65 -35.71 -44.54
N ILE A 6 -25.35 -36.40 -43.67
CA ILE A 6 -24.97 -36.57 -42.27
C ILE A 6 -24.09 -37.81 -42.15
N ASP A 7 -22.82 -37.60 -41.77
CA ASP A 7 -21.87 -38.68 -41.51
C ASP A 7 -21.44 -38.73 -40.05
N VAL A 8 -20.56 -39.67 -39.68
CA VAL A 8 -20.09 -39.80 -38.28
C VAL A 8 -19.30 -38.60 -37.76
N ASN A 9 -18.72 -37.81 -38.66
CA ASN A 9 -17.97 -36.60 -38.27
C ASN A 9 -18.94 -35.47 -37.91
N ASP A 10 -20.09 -35.36 -38.66
CA ASP A 10 -21.12 -34.38 -38.38
C ASP A 10 -21.80 -34.71 -37.03
N VAL A 11 -22.05 -35.99 -36.73
CA VAL A 11 -22.58 -36.43 -35.45
C VAL A 11 -21.61 -36.16 -34.31
N SER A 12 -20.32 -36.42 -34.51
CA SER A 12 -19.28 -36.14 -33.51
C SER A 12 -19.16 -34.66 -33.21
N PHE A 13 -19.24 -33.81 -34.24
CA PHE A 13 -19.22 -32.35 -34.07
C PHE A 13 -20.45 -31.87 -33.27
N LEU A 14 -21.62 -32.33 -33.61
CA LEU A 14 -22.86 -32.03 -32.88
C LEU A 14 -22.81 -32.51 -31.42
N GLN A 15 -22.26 -33.66 -31.13
CA GLN A 15 -22.10 -34.17 -29.76
C GLN A 15 -21.15 -33.30 -28.93
N ILE A 16 -20.05 -32.83 -29.51
CA ILE A 16 -19.10 -31.91 -28.86
C ILE A 16 -19.79 -30.57 -28.58
N GLU A 17 -20.56 -30.05 -29.52
CA GLU A 17 -21.25 -28.76 -29.38
C GLU A 17 -22.34 -28.81 -28.30
N ILE A 18 -23.14 -29.87 -28.25
CA ILE A 18 -24.17 -30.15 -27.21
C ILE A 18 -23.47 -30.30 -25.83
N SER A 19 -22.35 -31.02 -25.77
CA SER A 19 -21.59 -31.21 -24.54
C SER A 19 -21.05 -29.87 -24.02
N ASN A 20 -20.48 -29.03 -24.90
CA ASN A 20 -19.99 -27.72 -24.53
C ASN A 20 -21.11 -26.78 -24.05
N GLN A 21 -22.25 -26.76 -24.72
CA GLN A 21 -23.44 -26.01 -24.28
C GLN A 21 -23.96 -26.47 -22.92
N SER A 22 -23.94 -27.79 -22.63
CA SER A 22 -24.36 -28.32 -21.34
C SER A 22 -23.41 -27.91 -20.21
N VAL A 23 -22.11 -27.87 -20.46
CA VAL A 23 -21.10 -27.40 -19.51
C VAL A 23 -21.25 -25.89 -19.25
N GLU A 24 -21.47 -25.08 -20.28
CA GLU A 24 -21.70 -23.64 -20.14
C GLU A 24 -22.96 -23.34 -19.31
N ASN A 25 -24.07 -24.06 -19.55
CA ASN A 25 -25.33 -23.87 -18.83
C ASN A 25 -25.28 -24.29 -17.37
N ASN A 26 -24.44 -25.28 -17.02
CA ASN A 26 -24.26 -25.77 -15.66
C ASN A 26 -23.13 -25.08 -14.88
N THR A 27 -22.42 -24.15 -15.49
CA THR A 27 -21.33 -23.40 -14.81
C THR A 27 -21.90 -22.60 -13.64
N GLN A 28 -21.26 -22.74 -12.47
CA GLN A 28 -21.54 -21.97 -11.27
C GLN A 28 -20.24 -21.27 -10.87
N ILE A 29 -20.31 -19.97 -10.59
CA ILE A 29 -19.20 -19.19 -10.08
C ILE A 29 -19.63 -18.40 -8.86
N SER A 30 -18.73 -18.28 -7.87
CA SER A 30 -18.95 -17.48 -6.66
C SER A 30 -17.66 -16.87 -6.15
N ILE A 31 -17.81 -15.85 -5.33
CA ILE A 31 -16.73 -15.18 -4.59
C ILE A 31 -17.16 -15.03 -3.13
N SER A 32 -16.22 -15.16 -2.21
CA SER A 32 -16.45 -15.00 -0.78
C SER A 32 -16.66 -13.55 -0.36
N THR A 33 -16.04 -12.61 -1.09
CA THR A 33 -16.01 -11.19 -0.72
C THR A 33 -16.71 -10.34 -1.77
N LYS A 34 -17.81 -9.69 -1.36
CA LYS A 34 -18.61 -8.81 -2.23
C LYS A 34 -18.08 -7.38 -2.32
N GLU A 35 -17.29 -6.96 -1.33
CA GLU A 35 -16.69 -5.63 -1.28
C GLU A 35 -15.33 -5.67 -0.57
N TYR A 36 -14.32 -5.09 -1.21
CA TYR A 36 -12.98 -4.90 -0.67
C TYR A 36 -12.79 -3.43 -0.31
N CYS A 37 -12.62 -3.12 0.98
CA CYS A 37 -12.15 -1.79 1.42
C CYS A 37 -10.63 -1.82 1.52
N LYS A 38 -9.96 -0.95 0.77
CA LYS A 38 -8.50 -0.92 0.61
C LYS A 38 -7.95 0.50 0.68
N ASN A 39 -6.66 0.61 0.99
CA ASN A 39 -5.93 1.88 0.92
C ASN A 39 -5.13 1.97 -0.37
N VAL A 40 -4.80 3.18 -0.79
CA VAL A 40 -3.88 3.40 -1.92
C VAL A 40 -2.55 2.70 -1.65
N GLY A 41 -2.06 1.95 -2.63
CA GLY A 41 -0.84 1.15 -2.54
C GLY A 41 -1.06 -0.33 -2.21
N ASP A 42 -2.20 -0.69 -1.61
CA ASP A 42 -2.52 -2.07 -1.27
C ASP A 42 -2.53 -2.98 -2.50
N THR A 43 -2.16 -4.24 -2.26
CA THR A 43 -2.32 -5.34 -3.21
C THR A 43 -3.09 -6.48 -2.54
N PHE A 44 -4.06 -7.06 -3.25
CA PHE A 44 -4.87 -8.15 -2.74
C PHE A 44 -5.25 -9.14 -3.85
N THR A 45 -5.77 -10.30 -3.46
CA THR A 45 -6.17 -11.34 -4.39
C THR A 45 -7.68 -11.57 -4.32
N ILE A 46 -8.32 -11.65 -5.49
CA ILE A 46 -9.70 -12.13 -5.64
C ILE A 46 -9.60 -13.60 -6.02
N SER A 47 -10.28 -14.45 -5.26
CA SER A 47 -10.41 -15.89 -5.53
C SER A 47 -11.83 -16.23 -5.95
N VAL A 48 -11.97 -17.05 -6.99
CA VAL A 48 -13.24 -17.50 -7.55
C VAL A 48 -13.42 -18.99 -7.28
N ASP A 49 -14.54 -19.35 -6.71
CA ASP A 49 -14.99 -20.75 -6.63
C ASP A 49 -15.83 -21.06 -7.86
N THR A 50 -15.53 -22.18 -8.51
CA THR A 50 -16.24 -22.64 -9.71
C THR A 50 -16.28 -24.17 -9.77
N ASN A 51 -17.35 -24.71 -10.35
CA ASN A 51 -17.48 -26.12 -10.71
C ASN A 51 -16.98 -26.43 -12.13
N ASN A 52 -16.43 -25.43 -12.84
CA ASN A 52 -15.94 -25.55 -14.21
C ASN A 52 -14.45 -25.17 -14.29
N ASP A 53 -13.59 -26.18 -14.47
CA ASP A 53 -12.13 -26.00 -14.58
C ASP A 53 -11.64 -25.92 -16.03
N VAL A 54 -12.52 -26.10 -17.00
CA VAL A 54 -12.16 -26.18 -18.43
C VAL A 54 -12.12 -24.79 -19.05
N ASN A 55 -13.08 -23.94 -18.70
CA ASN A 55 -13.24 -22.63 -19.32
C ASN A 55 -12.49 -21.54 -18.55
N GLU A 56 -11.84 -20.67 -19.27
CA GLU A 56 -11.11 -19.53 -18.70
C GLU A 56 -12.02 -18.57 -17.93
N ILE A 57 -11.51 -18.08 -16.81
CA ILE A 57 -12.12 -16.99 -16.03
C ILE A 57 -11.47 -15.68 -16.43
N THR A 58 -12.27 -14.70 -16.84
CA THR A 58 -11.81 -13.36 -17.13
C THR A 58 -12.14 -12.39 -16.02
N PHE A 59 -11.22 -11.48 -15.75
CA PHE A 59 -11.36 -10.43 -14.75
C PHE A 59 -11.19 -9.08 -15.41
N THR A 60 -12.11 -8.17 -15.19
CA THR A 60 -12.04 -6.80 -15.71
C THR A 60 -12.36 -5.79 -14.63
N SER A 61 -11.62 -4.70 -14.58
CA SER A 61 -11.88 -3.58 -13.67
C SER A 61 -12.60 -2.47 -14.42
N SER A 62 -13.65 -1.90 -13.82
CA SER A 62 -14.37 -0.74 -14.37
C SER A 62 -13.51 0.53 -14.39
N ASP A 63 -12.50 0.61 -13.51
CA ASP A 63 -11.54 1.70 -13.45
C ASP A 63 -10.15 1.19 -13.01
N SER A 64 -9.28 0.97 -13.98
CA SER A 64 -7.91 0.51 -13.76
C SER A 64 -7.00 1.57 -13.11
N SER A 65 -7.41 2.85 -13.11
CA SER A 65 -6.69 3.90 -12.36
C SER A 65 -6.94 3.79 -10.85
N VAL A 66 -8.08 3.23 -10.44
CA VAL A 66 -8.43 2.95 -9.03
C VAL A 66 -7.94 1.57 -8.62
N ALA A 67 -8.37 0.52 -9.33
CA ALA A 67 -8.04 -0.87 -9.03
C ALA A 67 -7.57 -1.59 -10.30
N LYS A 68 -6.26 -1.80 -10.43
CA LYS A 68 -5.62 -2.43 -11.58
C LYS A 68 -5.43 -3.91 -11.36
N ILE A 69 -5.92 -4.74 -12.25
CA ILE A 69 -5.59 -6.16 -12.30
C ILE A 69 -4.16 -6.28 -12.84
N ILE A 70 -3.26 -6.82 -12.03
CA ILE A 70 -1.83 -6.91 -12.36
C ILE A 70 -1.39 -8.30 -12.79
N SER A 71 -2.13 -9.33 -12.39
CA SER A 71 -1.98 -10.69 -12.90
C SER A 71 -3.25 -11.49 -12.68
N THR A 72 -3.45 -12.51 -13.53
CA THR A 72 -4.50 -13.51 -13.41
C THR A 72 -3.89 -14.90 -13.53
N GLU A 73 -4.34 -15.82 -12.71
CA GLU A 73 -3.92 -17.22 -12.73
C GLU A 73 -5.12 -18.11 -12.40
N LYS A 74 -5.60 -18.87 -13.39
CA LYS A 74 -6.77 -19.76 -13.23
C LYS A 74 -7.96 -19.06 -12.53
N ARG A 75 -8.14 -19.33 -11.24
CA ARG A 75 -9.24 -18.83 -10.39
C ARG A 75 -8.88 -17.57 -9.60
N LEU A 76 -7.69 -17.00 -9.81
CA LEU A 76 -7.16 -15.92 -9.01
C LEU A 76 -6.91 -14.68 -9.85
N ALA A 77 -7.21 -13.50 -9.31
CA ALA A 77 -6.76 -12.22 -9.83
C ALA A 77 -6.04 -11.42 -8.75
N LYS A 78 -4.83 -10.99 -9.02
CA LYS A 78 -4.09 -10.07 -8.16
C LYS A 78 -4.38 -8.63 -8.58
N VAL A 79 -4.86 -7.84 -7.64
CA VAL A 79 -5.31 -6.46 -7.87
C VAL A 79 -4.45 -5.51 -7.07
N LYS A 80 -3.92 -4.46 -7.73
CA LYS A 80 -3.21 -3.34 -7.09
C LYS A 80 -4.10 -2.11 -7.08
N VAL A 81 -4.13 -1.42 -5.94
CA VAL A 81 -4.91 -0.19 -5.74
C VAL A 81 -4.01 1.02 -5.90
N ASN A 82 -4.36 1.92 -6.82
CA ASN A 82 -3.48 3.02 -7.21
C ASN A 82 -4.02 4.40 -6.82
N LYS A 83 -5.34 4.55 -6.67
CA LYS A 83 -6.00 5.85 -6.47
C LYS A 83 -7.25 5.69 -5.61
N VAL A 84 -7.55 6.71 -4.82
CA VAL A 84 -8.84 6.84 -4.09
C VAL A 84 -10.00 6.85 -5.08
N GLY A 85 -11.04 6.07 -4.78
CA GLY A 85 -12.23 5.96 -5.61
C GLY A 85 -12.93 4.63 -5.44
N ASN A 86 -13.86 4.35 -6.34
CA ASN A 86 -14.58 3.08 -6.39
C ASN A 86 -14.35 2.42 -7.75
N ALA A 87 -14.13 1.13 -7.74
CA ALA A 87 -14.09 0.31 -8.94
C ALA A 87 -14.94 -0.95 -8.73
N THR A 88 -15.46 -1.50 -9.81
CA THR A 88 -16.12 -2.81 -9.82
C THR A 88 -15.24 -3.77 -10.60
N VAL A 89 -14.89 -4.89 -9.99
CA VAL A 89 -14.25 -5.98 -10.72
C VAL A 89 -15.35 -6.95 -11.18
N THR A 90 -15.45 -7.09 -12.49
CA THR A 90 -16.35 -8.05 -13.14
C THR A 90 -15.57 -9.32 -13.42
N ILE A 91 -16.16 -10.44 -13.04
CA ILE A 91 -15.63 -11.78 -13.21
C ILE A 91 -16.61 -12.53 -14.12
N LYS A 92 -16.09 -13.08 -15.22
CA LYS A 92 -16.90 -13.81 -16.19
C LYS A 92 -16.31 -15.18 -16.46
N GLN A 93 -17.15 -16.20 -16.46
CA GLN A 93 -16.84 -17.54 -16.94
C GLN A 93 -18.07 -18.08 -17.72
N CYS A 94 -17.86 -18.47 -18.98
CA CYS A 94 -18.96 -18.84 -19.89
C CYS A 94 -20.03 -17.73 -19.96
N ASN A 95 -21.28 -18.08 -19.71
CA ASN A 95 -22.43 -17.15 -19.66
C ASN A 95 -22.67 -16.55 -18.26
N LYS A 96 -21.85 -16.90 -17.25
CA LYS A 96 -22.00 -16.39 -15.87
C LYS A 96 -21.15 -15.17 -15.64
N ILE A 97 -21.75 -14.18 -14.98
CA ILE A 97 -21.08 -12.93 -14.60
C ILE A 97 -21.38 -12.66 -13.13
N ILE A 98 -20.34 -12.39 -12.36
CA ILE A 98 -20.44 -11.91 -10.99
C ILE A 98 -19.54 -10.67 -10.83
N THR A 99 -19.81 -9.88 -9.81
CA THR A 99 -19.06 -8.65 -9.54
C THR A 99 -18.66 -8.54 -8.09
N THR A 100 -17.53 -7.87 -7.84
CA THR A 100 -17.14 -7.41 -6.52
C THR A 100 -16.77 -5.94 -6.56
N LYS A 101 -17.08 -5.20 -5.50
CA LYS A 101 -16.73 -3.79 -5.38
C LYS A 101 -15.35 -3.64 -4.76
N VAL A 102 -14.61 -2.64 -5.22
CA VAL A 102 -13.34 -2.22 -4.62
C VAL A 102 -13.50 -0.76 -4.25
N LYS A 103 -13.58 -0.48 -2.95
CA LYS A 103 -13.65 0.86 -2.39
C LYS A 103 -12.26 1.23 -1.88
N VAL A 104 -11.70 2.31 -2.42
CA VAL A 104 -10.38 2.80 -2.05
C VAL A 104 -10.52 4.12 -1.32
N GLU A 105 -10.13 4.13 -0.07
CA GLU A 105 -10.19 5.31 0.79
C GLU A 105 -8.81 5.95 0.98
N LYS A 106 -8.80 7.23 1.40
CA LYS A 106 -7.57 7.85 1.87
C LYS A 106 -7.13 7.15 3.15
N ALA A 107 -5.86 6.80 3.21
CA ALA A 107 -5.25 6.36 4.46
C ALA A 107 -5.43 7.47 5.52
N LYS A 108 -5.94 7.09 6.69
CA LYS A 108 -5.98 7.96 7.87
C LYS A 108 -4.76 7.64 8.71
N CYS A 109 -3.84 8.59 8.78
CA CYS A 109 -2.58 8.44 9.49
C CYS A 109 -2.52 9.38 10.68
N ILE A 110 -1.88 8.93 11.75
CA ILE A 110 -1.48 9.77 12.87
C ILE A 110 0.04 9.70 13.02
N ASP A 111 0.65 10.72 13.55
CA ASP A 111 2.01 10.71 14.06
C ASP A 111 1.99 10.73 15.57
N VAL A 112 2.93 10.06 16.20
CA VAL A 112 3.03 9.94 17.66
C VAL A 112 4.48 9.85 18.14
N SER A 113 4.67 10.27 19.38
CA SER A 113 5.94 10.23 20.10
C SER A 113 5.71 9.89 21.56
N GLU A 114 6.78 9.78 22.34
CA GLU A 114 6.69 9.58 23.80
C GLU A 114 5.80 10.59 24.53
N TRP A 115 5.63 11.79 23.96
CA TRP A 115 4.78 12.84 24.52
C TRP A 115 3.27 12.50 24.51
N ASN A 116 2.87 11.48 23.75
CA ASN A 116 1.48 11.03 23.71
C ASN A 116 1.14 10.02 24.83
N GLY A 117 2.11 9.65 25.68
CA GLY A 117 1.90 8.74 26.80
C GLY A 117 1.56 7.31 26.37
N ASP A 118 0.68 6.64 27.07
CA ASP A 118 0.31 5.26 26.75
C ASP A 118 -0.80 5.23 25.71
N ILE A 119 -0.52 4.61 24.56
CA ILE A 119 -1.43 4.51 23.42
C ILE A 119 -1.95 3.08 23.28
N ASN A 120 -3.26 2.93 23.17
CA ASN A 120 -3.88 1.67 22.81
C ASN A 120 -4.07 1.59 21.29
N PHE A 121 -3.12 1.01 20.57
CA PHE A 121 -3.14 0.92 19.12
C PHE A 121 -4.29 0.07 18.56
N SER A 122 -4.84 -0.88 19.32
CA SER A 122 -6.05 -1.59 18.91
C SER A 122 -7.27 -0.66 18.89
N LYS A 123 -7.41 0.25 19.87
CA LYS A 123 -8.46 1.28 19.83
C LYS A 123 -8.25 2.27 18.69
N VAL A 124 -6.98 2.65 18.41
CA VAL A 124 -6.62 3.51 17.27
C VAL A 124 -7.04 2.85 15.96
N LYS A 125 -6.74 1.57 15.77
CA LYS A 125 -7.18 0.79 14.59
C LYS A 125 -8.69 0.74 14.48
N ASN A 126 -9.40 0.45 15.56
CA ASN A 126 -10.87 0.36 15.61
C ASN A 126 -11.55 1.71 15.34
N ALA A 127 -10.88 2.83 15.59
CA ALA A 127 -11.33 4.17 15.23
C ALA A 127 -11.15 4.50 13.71
N GLY A 128 -10.68 3.52 12.91
CA GLY A 128 -10.51 3.66 11.47
C GLY A 128 -9.19 4.29 11.03
N ILE A 129 -8.23 4.44 11.95
CA ILE A 129 -6.85 4.81 11.60
C ILE A 129 -6.19 3.60 10.93
N THR A 130 -5.49 3.82 9.84
CA THR A 130 -4.88 2.76 9.04
C THR A 130 -3.37 2.75 9.10
N CYS A 131 -2.77 3.89 9.48
CA CYS A 131 -1.32 4.04 9.56
C CYS A 131 -0.89 4.94 10.73
N VAL A 132 0.36 4.75 11.14
CA VAL A 132 1.02 5.56 12.17
C VAL A 132 2.46 5.84 11.79
N ILE A 133 2.89 7.09 12.01
CA ILE A 133 4.28 7.52 11.86
C ILE A 133 4.85 7.73 13.27
N LEU A 134 5.83 6.94 13.65
CA LEU A 134 6.41 6.93 14.99
C LEU A 134 7.65 7.78 15.05
N ARG A 135 7.79 8.66 16.04
CA ARG A 135 9.08 9.32 16.27
C ARG A 135 10.12 8.26 16.65
N ALA A 136 11.13 8.10 15.79
CA ALA A 136 12.26 7.23 16.11
C ALA A 136 13.24 7.92 17.07
N GLY A 137 13.39 9.23 16.94
CA GLY A 137 14.25 10.04 17.77
C GLY A 137 14.40 11.46 17.21
N TYR A 138 15.42 12.15 17.65
CA TYR A 138 15.67 13.55 17.28
C TYR A 138 17.15 13.91 17.39
N GLY A 139 17.57 14.89 16.60
CA GLY A 139 18.87 15.52 16.70
C GLY A 139 20.08 14.62 16.39
N LYS A 140 21.25 15.20 16.55
CA LYS A 140 22.56 14.61 16.14
C LYS A 140 23.32 13.92 17.26
N ASP A 141 22.93 14.15 18.52
CA ASP A 141 23.69 13.68 19.68
C ASP A 141 23.32 12.22 20.00
N PRO A 142 24.21 11.45 20.64
CA PRO A 142 23.92 10.09 21.07
C PRO A 142 22.72 10.02 22.05
N ASN A 143 22.01 8.90 22.06
CA ASN A 143 20.92 8.61 23.01
C ASN A 143 19.71 9.54 22.88
N GLN A 144 19.44 10.06 21.68
CA GLN A 144 18.24 10.83 21.36
C GLN A 144 17.14 9.97 20.69
N GLU A 145 17.15 8.69 20.97
CA GLU A 145 16.04 7.80 20.62
C GLU A 145 14.77 8.17 21.42
N ASP A 146 13.61 8.09 20.81
CA ASP A 146 12.34 8.27 21.50
C ASP A 146 12.08 7.07 22.42
N ASN A 147 11.82 7.33 23.72
CA ASN A 147 11.71 6.29 24.73
C ASN A 147 10.56 5.29 24.51
N LYS A 148 9.53 5.69 23.73
CA LYS A 148 8.37 4.85 23.39
C LYS A 148 8.48 4.21 22.01
N PHE A 149 9.47 4.55 21.19
CA PHE A 149 9.55 4.09 19.80
C PHE A 149 9.47 2.57 19.65
N ASN A 150 10.30 1.83 20.38
CA ASN A 150 10.36 0.37 20.27
C ASN A 150 9.08 -0.30 20.79
N GLU A 151 8.48 0.25 21.82
CA GLU A 151 7.20 -0.22 22.36
C GLU A 151 6.07 0.02 21.36
N TYR A 152 5.95 1.24 20.87
CA TYR A 152 4.92 1.65 19.91
C TYR A 152 5.05 0.89 18.59
N TYR A 153 6.27 0.68 18.08
CA TYR A 153 6.50 -0.11 16.87
C TYR A 153 5.88 -1.51 17.00
N ARG A 154 6.20 -2.22 18.10
CA ARG A 154 5.66 -3.58 18.32
C ARG A 154 4.13 -3.57 18.47
N GLN A 155 3.59 -2.65 19.22
CA GLN A 155 2.14 -2.55 19.47
C GLN A 155 1.38 -2.16 18.20
N ALA A 156 1.87 -1.21 17.41
CA ALA A 156 1.25 -0.77 16.16
C ALA A 156 1.25 -1.89 15.10
N LYS A 157 2.37 -2.60 14.93
CA LYS A 157 2.46 -3.78 14.04
C LYS A 157 1.52 -4.89 14.51
N ALA A 158 1.46 -5.18 15.80
CA ALA A 158 0.54 -6.18 16.36
C ALA A 158 -0.95 -5.81 16.17
N ALA A 159 -1.27 -4.52 16.18
CA ALA A 159 -2.62 -4.01 15.87
C ALA A 159 -2.94 -4.00 14.37
N GLY A 160 -2.00 -4.37 13.49
CA GLY A 160 -2.18 -4.38 12.03
C GLY A 160 -2.26 -2.99 11.42
N LEU A 161 -1.60 -1.99 12.02
CA LEU A 161 -1.40 -0.68 11.42
C LEU A 161 -0.20 -0.72 10.47
N ASN A 162 -0.27 0.06 9.38
CA ASN A 162 0.91 0.36 8.57
C ASN A 162 1.79 1.34 9.33
N VAL A 163 3.06 1.04 9.45
CA VAL A 163 4.00 1.79 10.29
C VAL A 163 5.05 2.48 9.45
N GLY A 164 5.26 3.77 9.71
CA GLY A 164 6.42 4.54 9.29
C GLY A 164 7.15 5.11 10.49
N ALA A 165 8.21 5.84 10.23
CA ALA A 165 8.96 6.53 11.28
C ALA A 165 9.27 7.97 10.90
N TYR A 166 9.59 8.82 11.87
CA TYR A 166 10.18 10.11 11.61
C TYR A 166 11.35 10.40 12.55
N TRP A 167 12.28 11.23 12.08
CA TRP A 167 13.37 11.77 12.85
C TRP A 167 13.23 13.29 12.93
N TYR A 168 13.06 13.81 14.13
CA TYR A 168 12.94 15.26 14.35
C TYR A 168 14.32 15.91 14.23
N SER A 169 14.50 16.74 13.23
CA SER A 169 15.81 17.28 12.89
C SER A 169 16.12 18.59 13.59
N TYR A 170 17.32 18.67 14.15
CA TYR A 170 17.94 19.92 14.62
C TYR A 170 19.14 20.33 13.73
N ALA A 171 19.39 19.64 12.62
CA ALA A 171 20.55 19.84 11.79
C ALA A 171 20.55 21.24 11.13
N THR A 172 21.64 21.97 11.32
CA THR A 172 21.92 23.26 10.66
C THR A 172 23.14 23.19 9.73
N SER A 173 23.69 21.98 9.53
CA SER A 173 24.80 21.70 8.62
C SER A 173 24.67 20.27 8.06
N VAL A 174 25.34 20.01 6.94
CA VAL A 174 25.43 18.69 6.33
C VAL A 174 26.05 17.64 7.29
N ASP A 175 27.07 18.03 8.06
CA ASP A 175 27.70 17.12 9.01
C ASP A 175 26.78 16.77 10.18
N ALA A 176 25.94 17.70 10.63
CA ALA A 176 24.88 17.41 11.60
C ALA A 176 23.85 16.43 11.00
N ALA A 177 23.42 16.65 9.76
CA ALA A 177 22.50 15.74 9.07
C ALA A 177 23.08 14.32 8.94
N LYS A 178 24.36 14.17 8.60
CA LYS A 178 25.05 12.87 8.58
C LYS A 178 25.05 12.18 9.95
N ALA A 179 25.18 12.96 11.04
CA ALA A 179 25.10 12.41 12.39
C ALA A 179 23.66 11.96 12.71
N GLU A 180 22.64 12.72 12.32
CA GLU A 180 21.23 12.33 12.47
C GLU A 180 20.91 11.07 11.67
N VAL A 181 21.43 10.91 10.44
CA VAL A 181 21.31 9.65 9.67
C VAL A 181 21.87 8.48 10.46
N ARG A 182 23.10 8.59 10.99
CA ARG A 182 23.71 7.48 11.76
C ARG A 182 22.87 7.11 12.99
N ASN A 183 22.36 8.08 13.72
CA ASN A 183 21.53 7.85 14.89
C ASN A 183 20.18 7.23 14.51
N CYS A 184 19.52 7.79 13.52
CA CYS A 184 18.27 7.23 12.99
C CYS A 184 18.43 5.78 12.55
N MET A 185 19.47 5.49 11.75
CA MET A 185 19.74 4.13 11.27
C MET A 185 20.01 3.15 12.41
N LYS A 186 20.72 3.57 13.44
CA LYS A 186 20.95 2.75 14.65
C LYS A 186 19.63 2.41 15.34
N THR A 187 18.73 3.36 15.46
CA THR A 187 17.42 3.22 16.12
C THR A 187 16.46 2.32 15.33
N ILE A 188 16.44 2.45 13.99
CA ILE A 188 15.51 1.70 13.14
C ILE A 188 16.06 0.34 12.66
N GLN A 189 17.30 0.02 12.99
CA GLN A 189 17.94 -1.22 12.56
C GLN A 189 17.10 -2.47 12.91
N GLY A 190 16.96 -3.39 11.95
CA GLY A 190 16.20 -4.62 12.11
C GLY A 190 14.68 -4.46 12.14
N LYS A 191 14.16 -3.28 11.81
CA LYS A 191 12.72 -3.03 11.69
C LYS A 191 12.31 -2.93 10.23
N GLU A 192 11.07 -3.33 9.93
CA GLU A 192 10.45 -3.22 8.62
C GLU A 192 9.33 -2.18 8.69
N PHE A 193 9.35 -1.24 7.75
CA PHE A 193 8.35 -0.19 7.63
C PHE A 193 7.50 -0.37 6.38
N ASP A 194 6.19 -0.10 6.53
CA ASP A 194 5.22 -0.10 5.44
C ASP A 194 5.15 1.28 4.75
N LEU A 195 5.67 2.30 5.42
CA LEU A 195 5.69 3.71 5.02
C LEU A 195 7.11 4.27 5.14
N PRO A 196 7.41 5.41 4.51
CA PRO A 196 8.74 6.01 4.57
C PRO A 196 9.22 6.34 5.98
N VAL A 197 10.54 6.52 6.08
CA VAL A 197 11.20 7.19 7.20
C VAL A 197 11.33 8.67 6.83
N PHE A 198 10.65 9.53 7.57
CA PHE A 198 10.57 10.96 7.29
C PHE A 198 11.64 11.74 8.05
N LEU A 199 12.25 12.73 7.37
CA LEU A 199 12.92 13.82 8.06
C LEU A 199 11.88 14.87 8.43
N ASP A 200 11.79 15.21 9.70
CA ASP A 200 10.89 16.24 10.21
C ASP A 200 11.67 17.54 10.41
N VAL A 201 11.34 18.55 9.60
CA VAL A 201 12.04 19.83 9.48
C VAL A 201 11.09 20.95 9.87
N GLU A 202 11.11 21.34 11.15
CA GLU A 202 10.20 22.36 11.71
C GLU A 202 10.90 23.39 12.62
N GLU A 203 12.22 23.22 12.83
CA GLU A 203 12.97 24.11 13.72
C GLU A 203 13.15 25.50 13.12
N TYR A 204 12.91 26.53 13.95
CA TYR A 204 13.13 27.93 13.54
C TYR A 204 14.55 28.18 12.99
N ARG A 205 15.55 27.54 13.59
CA ARG A 205 16.96 27.67 13.14
C ARG A 205 17.15 27.15 11.72
N GLN A 206 16.33 26.20 11.29
CA GLN A 206 16.35 25.66 9.92
C GLN A 206 15.63 26.60 8.95
N ALA A 207 14.54 27.24 9.39
CA ALA A 207 13.77 28.17 8.58
C ALA A 207 14.59 29.39 8.11
N VAL A 208 15.59 29.79 8.89
CA VAL A 208 16.43 30.95 8.56
C VAL A 208 17.74 30.60 7.80
N LEU A 209 17.94 29.29 7.49
CA LEU A 209 19.11 28.87 6.70
C LEU A 209 18.95 29.27 5.22
N PRO A 210 20.08 29.51 4.53
CA PRO A 210 20.07 29.62 3.08
C PRO A 210 19.40 28.38 2.46
N ARG A 211 18.51 28.55 1.48
CA ARG A 211 17.77 27.45 0.83
C ARG A 211 18.68 26.30 0.42
N ARG A 212 19.84 26.61 -0.18
CA ARG A 212 20.80 25.59 -0.60
C ARG A 212 21.27 24.73 0.57
N THR A 213 21.63 25.39 1.70
CA THR A 213 22.06 24.66 2.90
C THR A 213 20.96 23.75 3.44
N LEU A 214 19.72 24.23 3.50
CA LEU A 214 18.59 23.41 3.95
C LEU A 214 18.31 22.24 2.99
N THR A 215 18.37 22.49 1.68
CA THR A 215 18.25 21.43 0.66
C THR A 215 19.34 20.38 0.81
N ASP A 216 20.59 20.79 1.01
CA ASP A 216 21.72 19.87 1.19
C ASP A 216 21.56 19.01 2.46
N ILE A 217 21.03 19.59 3.56
CA ILE A 217 20.69 18.88 4.80
C ILE A 217 19.61 17.81 4.53
N ILE A 218 18.49 18.21 3.92
CA ILE A 218 17.37 17.33 3.60
C ILE A 218 17.83 16.18 2.68
N SER A 219 18.53 16.52 1.59
CA SER A 219 19.05 15.52 0.64
C SER A 219 20.00 14.55 1.33
N THR A 220 20.92 15.05 2.18
CA THR A 220 21.85 14.21 2.93
C THR A 220 21.13 13.18 3.79
N PHE A 221 20.08 13.58 4.49
CA PHE A 221 19.31 12.65 5.31
C PHE A 221 18.55 11.65 4.43
N CYS A 222 17.78 12.13 3.46
CA CYS A 222 16.95 11.29 2.61
C CYS A 222 17.79 10.27 1.82
N ASP A 223 18.92 10.68 1.26
CA ASP A 223 19.82 9.78 0.54
C ASP A 223 20.50 8.77 1.47
N GLY A 224 20.84 9.21 2.70
CA GLY A 224 21.35 8.33 3.73
C GLY A 224 20.36 7.22 4.12
N ILE A 225 19.09 7.54 4.27
CA ILE A 225 18.03 6.56 4.55
C ILE A 225 17.84 5.62 3.35
N LYS A 226 17.75 6.16 2.12
CA LYS A 226 17.58 5.36 0.90
C LYS A 226 18.74 4.40 0.65
N SER A 227 19.98 4.86 0.85
CA SER A 227 21.17 4.01 0.66
C SER A 227 21.24 2.82 1.62
N ASN A 228 20.47 2.86 2.71
CA ASN A 228 20.30 1.75 3.66
C ASN A 228 19.03 0.91 3.41
N GLY A 229 18.37 1.08 2.26
CA GLY A 229 17.25 0.24 1.82
C GLY A 229 15.87 0.64 2.32
N PHE A 230 15.71 1.82 2.90
CA PHE A 230 14.42 2.35 3.33
C PHE A 230 13.90 3.42 2.36
N GLU A 231 12.58 3.50 2.21
CA GLU A 231 11.96 4.67 1.61
C GLU A 231 12.12 5.90 2.52
N SER A 232 12.36 7.07 1.94
CA SER A 232 12.48 8.31 2.71
C SER A 232 11.47 9.36 2.27
N GLY A 233 11.09 10.24 3.20
CA GLY A 233 10.19 11.35 2.97
C GLY A 233 10.62 12.61 3.73
N LEU A 234 9.95 13.70 3.44
CA LEU A 234 10.09 14.98 4.15
C LEU A 234 8.75 15.34 4.79
N TYR A 235 8.79 15.70 6.06
CA TYR A 235 7.70 16.39 6.76
C TYR A 235 8.18 17.79 7.14
N SER A 236 7.31 18.78 6.96
CA SER A 236 7.61 20.17 7.34
C SER A 236 6.34 21.01 7.37
N ALA A 237 6.36 22.10 8.09
CA ALA A 237 5.30 23.10 8.03
C ALA A 237 5.13 23.65 6.61
N LYS A 238 3.87 23.85 6.18
CA LYS A 238 3.56 24.36 4.85
C LYS A 238 4.28 25.68 4.54
N SER A 239 4.40 26.57 5.51
CA SER A 239 5.13 27.84 5.37
C SER A 239 6.59 27.67 4.99
N MET A 240 7.25 26.62 5.48
CA MET A 240 8.64 26.31 5.14
C MET A 240 8.82 25.73 3.74
N LEU A 241 7.75 25.14 3.16
CA LEU A 241 7.81 24.47 1.85
C LEU A 241 7.33 25.38 0.70
N VAL A 242 6.44 26.34 0.98
CA VAL A 242 5.67 27.05 -0.07
C VAL A 242 5.92 28.55 -0.07
N ASP A 243 6.20 29.17 1.08
CA ASP A 243 6.42 30.60 1.15
C ASP A 243 7.80 30.98 0.62
N SER A 244 7.78 31.69 -0.50
CA SER A 244 8.97 32.28 -1.14
C SER A 244 9.57 33.48 -0.36
N ALA A 245 9.08 33.74 0.85
CA ALA A 245 9.49 34.85 1.68
C ALA A 245 10.69 34.55 2.59
N TYR A 246 11.23 33.32 2.51
CA TYR A 246 12.46 32.96 3.23
C TYR A 246 13.56 32.52 2.27
#